data_7780fa3f60c74248856f3a6f17fadbfd
#
_entry.id   7780fa3f60c74248856f3a6f17fadbfd
#
_cell.length_a   1.000
_cell.length_b   1.000
_cell.length_c   1.000
_cell.angle_alpha   90.00
_cell.angle_beta   90.00
_cell.angle_gamma   90.00
#
_symmetry.space_group_name_H-M   'P 1'
#
loop_
_entity.id
_entity.type
_entity.pdbx_description
1 polymer ?
#
loop_
_entity_poly.entity_id
_entity_poly.type
_entity_poly.pdbx_seq_one_letter_code
_entity_poly.pdbx_strand_id
1 'polypeptide(L)'
;MIRRSLISRLALSALAASPLLVPGPLLAQDKPVLHVLVGFPPGVGTDNLARMYAEALGEALNATTVVENKPGAGGQLAAQALKQATPQSNSLMFAVDHQIVMLPLVTKNPGFDVKKDMLPVARIVNFFTCLAVPATSPVKDLEGFVETVKKDPAAAGNVGVPALGSQPHFLTYVLAQHYKIDLKAIPYRGAAPAITDLMGAQIPAAIVPCDALVEHRKGGKVRVLAVASDKRYKPMEDVPTFGEFGFKMPADSFLGVYAAANMKPELVKQVTEATRKMFESPKLVEKFASTQMEPAYAGPDDLRSLVEKNTAYWGEQVRRSNFQAQ
;
A
#
# COMPACT_ATOMS: atom_id res chain seq x y z
N MET A 1 -67.42 44.69 78.29
CA MET A 1 -68.44 43.68 77.83
C MET A 1 -68.12 43.25 76.44
N ILE A 2 -68.19 41.93 76.27
CA ILE A 2 -68.20 41.18 75.03
C ILE A 2 -66.84 40.93 74.35
N ARG A 3 -66.34 39.68 74.58
CA ARG A 3 -65.28 38.95 73.86
C ARG A 3 -65.75 38.56 72.46
N ARG A 4 -64.91 38.70 71.45
CA ARG A 4 -64.99 37.95 70.21
C ARG A 4 -63.64 37.37 69.88
N SER A 5 -63.57 36.06 69.96
CA SER A 5 -62.44 35.17 69.53
C SER A 5 -62.34 35.14 68.04
N LEU A 6 -61.15 35.40 67.51
CA LEU A 6 -60.80 35.10 66.10
C LEU A 6 -59.95 33.81 66.05
N ILE A 7 -60.52 32.81 65.45
CA ILE A 7 -59.86 31.51 65.07
C ILE A 7 -59.13 31.74 63.75
N SER A 8 -57.81 31.79 63.79
CA SER A 8 -56.99 31.84 62.61
C SER A 8 -56.79 30.42 62.07
N ARG A 9 -57.26 30.16 60.90
CA ARG A 9 -57.01 28.92 60.13
C ARG A 9 -55.65 29.03 59.49
N LEU A 10 -54.66 28.21 59.88
CA LEU A 10 -53.42 27.98 59.18
C LEU A 10 -53.71 27.01 58.02
N ALA A 11 -53.62 27.50 56.76
CA ALA A 11 -53.58 26.68 55.59
C ALA A 11 -52.13 26.21 55.32
N LEU A 12 -51.85 24.94 55.54
CA LEU A 12 -50.55 24.31 55.24
C LEU A 12 -50.49 24.04 53.75
N SER A 13 -49.76 24.87 52.98
CA SER A 13 -49.50 24.61 51.53
C SER A 13 -48.32 23.63 51.42
N ALA A 14 -48.65 22.36 51.12
CA ALA A 14 -47.66 21.35 50.74
C ALA A 14 -47.11 21.67 49.33
N LEU A 15 -45.91 22.23 49.24
CA LEU A 15 -45.17 22.42 48.00
C LEU A 15 -44.63 21.05 47.59
N ALA A 16 -45.23 20.40 46.59
CA ALA A 16 -44.73 19.19 45.98
C ALA A 16 -43.40 19.51 45.21
N ALA A 17 -42.30 19.13 45.82
CA ALA A 17 -40.99 19.18 45.15
C ALA A 17 -40.93 18.06 44.08
N SER A 18 -41.23 18.38 42.81
CA SER A 18 -40.94 17.51 41.65
C SER A 18 -39.42 17.45 41.51
N PRO A 19 -38.80 16.25 41.45
CA PRO A 19 -37.41 16.15 41.14
C PRO A 19 -37.20 16.56 39.68
N LEU A 20 -36.51 17.70 39.46
CA LEU A 20 -35.96 18.07 38.18
C LEU A 20 -34.95 16.98 37.78
N LEU A 21 -35.35 16.09 36.86
CA LEU A 21 -34.41 15.24 36.15
C LEU A 21 -33.48 16.18 35.36
N VAL A 22 -32.33 16.47 35.91
CA VAL A 22 -31.23 17.09 35.18
C VAL A 22 -30.71 16.01 34.24
N PRO A 23 -30.81 16.20 32.93
CA PRO A 23 -30.16 15.24 32.01
C PRO A 23 -28.67 15.30 32.34
N GLY A 24 -28.14 14.16 32.82
CA GLY A 24 -26.71 14.02 33.06
C GLY A 24 -25.98 14.28 31.70
N PRO A 25 -24.73 14.82 31.77
CA PRO A 25 -23.98 15.00 30.55
C PRO A 25 -23.96 13.69 29.80
N LEU A 26 -24.51 13.66 28.59
CA LEU A 26 -24.24 12.59 27.61
C LEU A 26 -22.72 12.62 27.48
N LEU A 27 -22.03 11.67 28.11
CA LEU A 27 -20.63 11.40 27.85
C LEU A 27 -20.59 10.98 26.38
N ALA A 28 -20.26 11.92 25.52
CA ALA A 28 -19.89 11.60 24.15
C ALA A 28 -18.80 10.54 24.29
N GLN A 29 -19.10 9.29 23.95
CA GLN A 29 -18.07 8.27 23.89
C GLN A 29 -17.06 8.77 22.89
N ASP A 30 -15.86 9.13 23.38
CA ASP A 30 -14.76 9.52 22.50
C ASP A 30 -14.56 8.42 21.47
N LYS A 31 -14.75 8.76 20.21
CA LYS A 31 -14.58 7.82 19.12
C LYS A 31 -13.15 7.28 19.17
N PRO A 32 -12.94 5.97 19.04
CA PRO A 32 -11.59 5.44 18.99
C PRO A 32 -10.81 6.10 17.85
N VAL A 33 -9.56 6.48 18.13
CA VAL A 33 -8.67 7.02 17.11
C VAL A 33 -7.82 5.86 16.55
N LEU A 34 -7.77 5.74 15.22
CA LEU A 34 -6.94 4.79 14.48
C LEU A 34 -5.89 5.57 13.68
N HIS A 35 -4.63 5.27 13.88
CA HIS A 35 -3.53 5.85 13.12
C HIS A 35 -3.16 4.93 11.96
N VAL A 36 -3.14 5.46 10.73
CA VAL A 36 -2.78 4.73 9.51
C VAL A 36 -1.44 5.27 8.99
N LEU A 37 -0.37 4.53 9.26
CA LEU A 37 0.98 4.90 8.86
C LEU A 37 1.22 4.57 7.39
N VAL A 38 1.79 5.52 6.63
CA VAL A 38 2.14 5.39 5.22
C VAL A 38 3.62 5.71 5.02
N GLY A 39 4.38 4.79 4.44
CA GLY A 39 5.85 4.93 4.28
C GLY A 39 6.29 5.78 3.08
N PHE A 40 5.38 6.51 2.44
CA PHE A 40 5.63 7.30 1.23
C PHE A 40 5.11 8.73 1.40
N PRO A 41 5.64 9.69 0.59
CA PRO A 41 5.16 11.07 0.64
C PRO A 41 3.65 11.19 0.36
N PRO A 42 2.99 12.24 0.89
CA PRO A 42 1.59 12.50 0.59
C PRO A 42 1.37 12.79 -0.90
N GLY A 43 0.19 12.44 -1.41
CA GLY A 43 -0.24 12.68 -2.79
C GLY A 43 0.22 11.64 -3.82
N VAL A 44 1.02 10.63 -3.45
CA VAL A 44 1.31 9.48 -4.32
C VAL A 44 0.18 8.45 -4.28
N GLY A 45 0.13 7.54 -5.25
CA GLY A 45 -0.97 6.56 -5.38
C GLY A 45 -1.24 5.75 -4.10
N THR A 46 -0.18 5.31 -3.40
CA THR A 46 -0.28 4.62 -2.11
C THR A 46 -0.93 5.48 -1.01
N ASP A 47 -0.59 6.77 -0.93
CA ASP A 47 -1.17 7.69 0.06
C ASP A 47 -2.65 7.95 -0.25
N ASN A 48 -3.00 8.18 -1.52
CA ASN A 48 -4.38 8.39 -1.94
C ASN A 48 -5.26 7.19 -1.59
N LEU A 49 -4.78 5.98 -1.88
CA LEU A 49 -5.49 4.75 -1.53
C LEU A 49 -5.60 4.56 -0.01
N ALA A 50 -4.54 4.86 0.76
CA ALA A 50 -4.57 4.80 2.22
C ALA A 50 -5.60 5.75 2.83
N ARG A 51 -5.76 6.96 2.28
CA ARG A 51 -6.79 7.93 2.72
C ARG A 51 -8.20 7.44 2.40
N MET A 52 -8.42 6.89 1.21
CA MET A 52 -9.71 6.27 0.84
C MET A 52 -10.06 5.10 1.77
N TYR A 53 -9.08 4.25 2.09
CA TYR A 53 -9.24 3.15 3.03
C TYR A 53 -9.53 3.66 4.44
N ALA A 54 -8.76 4.64 4.94
CA ALA A 54 -8.92 5.21 6.26
C ALA A 54 -10.30 5.84 6.45
N GLU A 55 -10.79 6.60 5.46
CA GLU A 55 -12.13 7.17 5.45
C GLU A 55 -13.20 6.07 5.60
N ALA A 56 -13.16 5.04 4.74
CA ALA A 56 -14.09 3.93 4.79
C ALA A 56 -14.01 3.13 6.10
N LEU A 57 -12.80 2.96 6.66
CA LEU A 57 -12.61 2.29 7.95
C LEU A 57 -13.20 3.10 9.09
N GLY A 58 -12.99 4.43 9.10
CA GLY A 58 -13.56 5.34 10.09
C GLY A 58 -15.08 5.31 10.11
N GLU A 59 -15.71 5.30 8.93
CA GLU A 59 -17.16 5.16 8.78
C GLU A 59 -17.65 3.80 9.30
N ALA A 60 -16.99 2.69 8.89
CA ALA A 60 -17.40 1.34 9.25
C ALA A 60 -17.28 1.04 10.76
N LEU A 61 -16.32 1.65 11.45
CA LEU A 61 -16.06 1.44 12.88
C LEU A 61 -16.56 2.58 13.77
N ASN A 62 -17.21 3.61 13.21
CA ASN A 62 -17.53 4.86 13.92
C ASN A 62 -16.31 5.41 14.68
N ALA A 63 -15.15 5.41 14.01
CA ALA A 63 -13.85 5.81 14.55
C ALA A 63 -13.31 7.07 13.85
N THR A 64 -12.41 7.79 14.50
CA THR A 64 -11.59 8.82 13.86
C THR A 64 -10.35 8.16 13.29
N THR A 65 -10.07 8.37 12.00
CA THR A 65 -8.86 7.86 11.34
C THR A 65 -7.91 9.00 11.01
N VAL A 66 -6.62 8.81 11.30
CA VAL A 66 -5.56 9.77 11.02
C VAL A 66 -4.51 9.11 10.15
N VAL A 67 -4.30 9.62 8.94
CA VAL A 67 -3.24 9.15 8.04
C VAL A 67 -1.96 9.92 8.30
N GLU A 68 -0.90 9.21 8.64
CA GLU A 68 0.42 9.76 8.94
C GLU A 68 1.45 9.29 7.93
N ASN A 69 2.00 10.21 7.16
CA ASN A 69 3.10 9.90 6.24
C ASN A 69 4.44 9.92 6.98
N LYS A 70 5.16 8.80 6.91
CA LYS A 70 6.52 8.63 7.48
C LYS A 70 7.47 8.15 6.37
N PRO A 71 7.76 9.03 5.39
CA PRO A 71 8.62 8.67 4.26
C PRO A 71 10.08 8.53 4.69
N GLY A 72 10.81 7.67 3.99
CA GLY A 72 12.26 7.49 4.17
C GLY A 72 12.69 6.04 4.12
N ALA A 73 13.89 5.81 3.60
CA ALA A 73 14.52 4.50 3.45
C ALA A 73 13.57 3.43 2.84
N GLY A 74 12.88 3.78 1.75
CA GLY A 74 11.92 2.86 1.09
C GLY A 74 10.68 2.53 1.94
N GLY A 75 10.35 3.35 2.95
CA GLY A 75 9.24 3.12 3.87
C GLY A 75 9.63 2.39 5.17
N GLN A 76 10.92 2.13 5.38
CA GLN A 76 11.45 1.52 6.61
C GLN A 76 11.05 2.31 7.86
N LEU A 77 11.04 3.67 7.79
CA LEU A 77 10.68 4.52 8.92
C LEU A 77 9.23 4.30 9.38
N ALA A 78 8.30 4.05 8.46
CA ALA A 78 6.92 3.72 8.82
C ALA A 78 6.81 2.34 9.49
N ALA A 79 7.56 1.35 9.02
CA ALA A 79 7.60 0.02 9.62
C ALA A 79 8.19 0.06 11.05
N GLN A 80 9.26 0.83 11.26
CA GLN A 80 9.83 1.06 12.58
C GLN A 80 8.87 1.81 13.51
N ALA A 81 8.13 2.80 12.99
CA ALA A 81 7.11 3.52 13.76
C ALA A 81 5.96 2.60 14.18
N LEU A 82 5.53 1.66 13.31
CA LEU A 82 4.52 0.66 13.66
C LEU A 82 5.01 -0.24 14.81
N LYS A 83 6.25 -0.73 14.73
CA LYS A 83 6.87 -1.52 15.80
C LYS A 83 6.91 -0.77 17.14
N GLN A 84 7.18 0.54 17.09
CA GLN A 84 7.27 1.40 18.29
C GLN A 84 5.91 1.88 18.80
N ALA A 85 4.83 1.58 18.09
CA ALA A 85 3.49 1.98 18.46
C ALA A 85 3.09 1.40 19.82
N THR A 86 2.40 2.20 20.63
CA THR A 86 1.82 1.72 21.89
C THR A 86 0.47 1.03 21.64
N PRO A 87 0.02 0.14 22.55
CA PRO A 87 -1.30 -0.50 22.38
C PRO A 87 -2.46 0.49 22.29
N GLN A 88 -2.31 1.68 22.90
CA GLN A 88 -3.32 2.74 22.92
C GLN A 88 -3.36 3.57 21.63
N SER A 89 -2.27 3.54 20.84
CA SER A 89 -2.20 4.31 19.60
C SER A 89 -3.04 3.70 18.47
N ASN A 90 -3.51 2.44 18.61
CA ASN A 90 -4.33 1.75 17.62
C ASN A 90 -3.75 1.89 16.18
N SER A 91 -2.44 1.62 16.06
CA SER A 91 -1.70 1.91 14.83
C SER A 91 -1.81 0.79 13.81
N LEU A 92 -2.14 1.19 12.60
CA LEU A 92 -2.12 0.37 11.38
C LEU A 92 -1.02 0.89 10.45
N MET A 93 -0.50 0.05 9.59
CA MET A 93 0.38 0.44 8.50
C MET A 93 -0.23 0.01 7.17
N PHE A 94 -0.30 0.94 6.25
CA PHE A 94 -0.67 0.71 4.87
C PHE A 94 0.61 0.50 4.07
N ALA A 95 0.96 -0.75 3.76
CA ALA A 95 2.28 -1.15 3.32
C ALA A 95 2.26 -1.84 1.96
N VAL A 96 3.22 -1.47 1.12
CA VAL A 96 3.52 -2.21 -0.11
C VAL A 96 4.45 -3.40 0.19
N ASP A 97 4.46 -4.39 -0.69
CA ASP A 97 5.30 -5.58 -0.62
C ASP A 97 6.80 -5.27 -0.47
N HIS A 98 7.28 -4.14 -1.01
CA HIS A 98 8.66 -3.71 -0.81
C HIS A 98 9.03 -3.60 0.68
N GLN A 99 8.14 -3.02 1.50
CA GLN A 99 8.37 -2.83 2.94
C GLN A 99 8.30 -4.15 3.70
N ILE A 100 7.43 -5.06 3.27
CA ILE A 100 7.13 -6.31 3.98
C ILE A 100 8.04 -7.46 3.52
N VAL A 101 8.40 -7.49 2.24
CA VAL A 101 9.18 -8.58 1.63
C VAL A 101 10.61 -8.15 1.34
N MET A 102 10.80 -7.05 0.61
CA MET A 102 12.13 -6.71 0.08
C MET A 102 13.04 -6.09 1.13
N LEU A 103 12.59 -5.10 1.91
CA LEU A 103 13.44 -4.45 2.92
C LEU A 103 14.10 -5.44 3.88
N PRO A 104 13.39 -6.46 4.44
CA PRO A 104 14.03 -7.47 5.28
C PRO A 104 15.11 -8.31 4.56
N LEU A 105 15.02 -8.45 3.24
CA LEU A 105 15.96 -9.23 2.44
C LEU A 105 17.22 -8.45 2.02
N VAL A 106 17.10 -7.12 1.89
CA VAL A 106 18.14 -6.28 1.30
C VAL A 106 18.80 -5.29 2.28
N THR A 107 18.30 -5.24 3.51
CA THR A 107 18.80 -4.35 4.57
C THR A 107 19.37 -5.17 5.72
N LYS A 108 20.63 -4.91 6.13
CA LYS A 108 21.28 -5.63 7.23
C LYS A 108 20.53 -5.50 8.55
N ASN A 109 20.09 -4.29 8.87
CA ASN A 109 19.39 -3.96 10.11
C ASN A 109 18.15 -3.13 9.81
N PRO A 110 17.02 -3.74 9.36
CA PRO A 110 15.82 -2.98 9.04
C PRO A 110 15.16 -2.33 10.28
N GLY A 111 15.52 -2.78 11.49
CA GLY A 111 15.00 -2.26 12.75
C GLY A 111 13.59 -2.78 13.10
N PHE A 112 13.03 -3.67 12.31
CA PHE A 112 11.75 -4.34 12.52
C PHE A 112 11.79 -5.78 12.03
N ASP A 113 10.84 -6.59 12.50
CA ASP A 113 10.62 -7.98 12.09
C ASP A 113 9.14 -8.14 11.73
N VAL A 114 8.86 -8.43 10.47
CA VAL A 114 7.47 -8.52 9.97
C VAL A 114 6.65 -9.57 10.72
N LYS A 115 7.26 -10.70 11.09
CA LYS A 115 6.55 -11.80 11.78
C LYS A 115 6.27 -11.51 13.25
N LYS A 116 7.14 -10.70 13.90
CA LYS A 116 7.03 -10.38 15.33
C LYS A 116 6.32 -9.09 15.62
N ASP A 117 6.54 -8.08 14.76
CA ASP A 117 6.15 -6.70 15.03
C ASP A 117 4.83 -6.30 14.35
N MET A 118 4.32 -7.16 13.43
CA MET A 118 3.17 -6.84 12.58
C MET A 118 2.16 -7.99 12.52
N LEU A 119 0.88 -7.66 12.60
CA LEU A 119 -0.23 -8.59 12.38
C LEU A 119 -0.85 -8.28 11.01
N PRO A 120 -0.89 -9.23 10.06
CA PRO A 120 -1.57 -9.02 8.79
C PRO A 120 -3.07 -8.85 9.03
N VAL A 121 -3.66 -7.85 8.38
CA VAL A 121 -5.11 -7.56 8.41
C VAL A 121 -5.76 -8.00 7.11
N ALA A 122 -5.32 -7.44 5.99
CA ALA A 122 -5.81 -7.81 4.67
C ALA A 122 -4.89 -7.29 3.55
N ARG A 123 -4.87 -7.98 2.42
CA ARG A 123 -4.46 -7.40 1.14
C ARG A 123 -5.60 -6.53 0.62
N ILE A 124 -5.25 -5.36 0.06
CA ILE A 124 -6.22 -4.38 -0.44
C ILE A 124 -6.21 -4.32 -1.97
N VAL A 125 -5.03 -4.24 -2.58
CA VAL A 125 -4.88 -4.20 -4.03
C VAL A 125 -3.69 -5.02 -4.48
N ASN A 126 -3.74 -5.47 -5.73
CA ASN A 126 -2.55 -5.80 -6.50
C ASN A 126 -2.13 -4.57 -7.29
N PHE A 127 -0.85 -4.43 -7.49
CA PHE A 127 -0.29 -3.54 -8.49
C PHE A 127 0.74 -4.28 -9.33
N PHE A 128 1.01 -3.75 -10.50
CA PHE A 128 1.84 -4.43 -11.47
C PHE A 128 3.05 -3.58 -11.81
N THR A 129 4.12 -4.24 -12.22
CA THR A 129 5.34 -3.60 -12.71
C THR A 129 5.42 -3.77 -14.21
N CYS A 130 5.79 -2.72 -14.92
CA CYS A 130 5.87 -2.69 -16.36
C CYS A 130 7.29 -2.41 -16.85
N LEU A 131 7.73 -3.11 -17.90
CA LEU A 131 8.88 -2.73 -18.71
C LEU A 131 8.41 -1.75 -19.79
N ALA A 132 9.03 -0.58 -19.85
CA ALA A 132 8.71 0.46 -20.82
C ALA A 132 9.98 1.02 -21.46
N VAL A 133 9.80 1.56 -22.68
CA VAL A 133 10.82 2.28 -23.44
C VAL A 133 10.29 3.67 -23.84
N PRO A 134 11.16 4.64 -24.22
CA PRO A 134 10.71 5.92 -24.79
C PRO A 134 9.81 5.69 -26.00
N ALA A 135 8.81 6.53 -26.23
CA ALA A 135 7.95 6.43 -27.42
C ALA A 135 8.74 6.59 -28.73
N THR A 136 9.85 7.32 -28.69
CA THR A 136 10.79 7.55 -29.82
C THR A 136 11.68 6.33 -30.10
N SER A 137 11.72 5.35 -29.19
CA SER A 137 12.52 4.13 -29.38
C SER A 137 12.08 3.34 -30.61
N PRO A 138 13.00 2.78 -31.41
CA PRO A 138 12.68 1.86 -32.50
C PRO A 138 12.10 0.52 -31.98
N VAL A 139 12.33 0.19 -30.71
CA VAL A 139 11.83 -1.03 -30.04
C VAL A 139 10.32 -0.95 -29.90
N LYS A 140 9.60 -1.97 -30.40
CA LYS A 140 8.12 -1.98 -30.42
C LYS A 140 7.51 -2.99 -29.47
N ASP A 141 8.23 -4.05 -29.13
CA ASP A 141 7.79 -5.18 -28.33
C ASP A 141 8.95 -5.76 -27.50
N LEU A 142 8.65 -6.76 -26.68
CA LEU A 142 9.63 -7.38 -25.80
C LEU A 142 10.73 -8.12 -26.56
N GLU A 143 10.39 -8.79 -27.66
CA GLU A 143 11.36 -9.52 -28.48
C GLU A 143 12.35 -8.56 -29.11
N GLY A 144 11.88 -7.46 -29.70
CA GLY A 144 12.73 -6.40 -30.23
C GLY A 144 13.59 -5.72 -29.16
N PHE A 145 13.12 -5.60 -27.91
CA PHE A 145 13.94 -5.15 -26.79
C PHE A 145 15.08 -6.11 -26.51
N VAL A 146 14.77 -7.41 -26.38
CA VAL A 146 15.78 -8.46 -26.14
C VAL A 146 16.82 -8.50 -27.25
N GLU A 147 16.40 -8.43 -28.51
CA GLU A 147 17.33 -8.38 -29.66
C GLU A 147 18.21 -7.13 -29.66
N THR A 148 17.63 -5.97 -29.32
CA THR A 148 18.37 -4.71 -29.27
C THR A 148 19.45 -4.76 -28.20
N VAL A 149 19.11 -5.27 -27.00
CA VAL A 149 20.09 -5.44 -25.91
C VAL A 149 21.17 -6.47 -26.29
N LYS A 150 20.83 -7.57 -26.98
CA LYS A 150 21.83 -8.54 -27.45
C LYS A 150 22.85 -7.91 -28.44
N LYS A 151 22.37 -7.01 -29.30
CA LYS A 151 23.23 -6.33 -30.28
C LYS A 151 24.14 -5.28 -29.67
N ASP A 152 23.60 -4.46 -28.75
CA ASP A 152 24.33 -3.40 -28.06
C ASP A 152 23.90 -3.28 -26.62
N PRO A 153 24.43 -4.12 -25.72
CA PRO A 153 24.09 -4.08 -24.31
C PRO A 153 24.55 -2.77 -23.63
N ALA A 154 25.61 -2.13 -24.13
CA ALA A 154 26.10 -0.88 -23.56
C ALA A 154 25.11 0.27 -23.78
N ALA A 155 24.50 0.37 -24.95
CA ALA A 155 23.51 1.38 -25.27
C ALA A 155 22.09 1.05 -24.79
N ALA A 156 21.68 -0.23 -24.83
CA ALA A 156 20.29 -0.64 -24.60
C ALA A 156 20.04 -1.36 -23.28
N GLY A 157 21.09 -1.81 -22.58
CA GLY A 157 20.97 -2.64 -21.37
C GLY A 157 20.74 -1.87 -20.07
N ASN A 158 20.78 -0.54 -20.06
CA ASN A 158 20.55 0.26 -18.86
C ASN A 158 19.06 0.40 -18.60
N VAL A 159 18.59 -0.04 -17.41
CA VAL A 159 17.17 -0.08 -17.04
C VAL A 159 16.95 0.76 -15.78
N GLY A 160 16.19 1.85 -15.90
CA GLY A 160 15.80 2.67 -14.76
C GLY A 160 14.85 1.91 -13.83
N VAL A 161 15.13 1.93 -12.52
CA VAL A 161 14.31 1.30 -11.49
C VAL A 161 14.05 2.26 -10.34
N PRO A 162 12.89 2.19 -9.63
CA PRO A 162 12.50 3.19 -8.65
C PRO A 162 13.34 3.20 -7.36
N ALA A 163 14.06 2.11 -7.06
CA ALA A 163 14.93 2.03 -5.89
C ALA A 163 15.92 0.88 -6.00
N LEU A 164 17.10 1.06 -5.43
CA LEU A 164 18.04 -0.04 -5.22
C LEU A 164 17.41 -1.07 -4.25
N GLY A 165 17.56 -2.37 -4.54
CA GLY A 165 16.98 -3.43 -3.72
C GLY A 165 15.47 -3.61 -3.85
N SER A 166 14.81 -2.88 -4.77
CA SER A 166 13.38 -3.06 -5.04
C SER A 166 13.10 -4.30 -5.91
N GLN A 167 11.84 -4.74 -5.96
CA GLN A 167 11.45 -5.80 -6.90
C GLN A 167 11.80 -5.47 -8.36
N PRO A 168 11.55 -4.28 -8.90
CA PRO A 168 12.02 -3.88 -10.24
C PRO A 168 13.53 -4.04 -10.43
N HIS A 169 14.34 -3.76 -9.40
CA HIS A 169 15.79 -4.00 -9.46
C HIS A 169 16.09 -5.49 -9.68
N PHE A 170 15.54 -6.38 -8.86
CA PHE A 170 15.77 -7.82 -9.03
C PHE A 170 15.07 -8.42 -10.23
N LEU A 171 13.94 -7.85 -10.67
CA LEU A 171 13.29 -8.24 -11.92
C LEU A 171 14.23 -7.96 -13.11
N THR A 172 14.97 -6.84 -13.12
CA THR A 172 16.01 -6.58 -14.13
C THR A 172 17.03 -7.72 -14.17
N TYR A 173 17.53 -8.16 -13.01
CA TYR A 173 18.45 -9.29 -12.90
C TYR A 173 17.83 -10.60 -13.41
N VAL A 174 16.61 -10.90 -13.00
CA VAL A 174 15.94 -12.17 -13.39
C VAL A 174 15.66 -12.20 -14.88
N LEU A 175 15.22 -11.08 -15.49
CA LEU A 175 15.04 -10.96 -16.94
C LEU A 175 16.36 -11.12 -17.69
N ALA A 176 17.45 -10.53 -17.17
CA ALA A 176 18.79 -10.70 -17.75
C ALA A 176 19.18 -12.19 -17.83
N GLN A 177 18.94 -12.95 -16.76
CA GLN A 177 19.21 -14.39 -16.71
C GLN A 177 18.29 -15.19 -17.64
N HIS A 178 16.98 -14.87 -17.65
CA HIS A 178 16.00 -15.60 -18.46
C HIS A 178 16.27 -15.46 -19.97
N TYR A 179 16.49 -14.22 -20.42
CA TYR A 179 16.72 -13.93 -21.85
C TYR A 179 18.20 -14.02 -22.26
N LYS A 180 19.10 -14.30 -21.31
CA LYS A 180 20.57 -14.33 -21.52
C LYS A 180 21.09 -13.04 -22.18
N ILE A 181 20.73 -11.91 -21.60
CA ILE A 181 21.12 -10.55 -22.01
C ILE A 181 21.78 -9.81 -20.85
N ASP A 182 22.58 -8.78 -21.17
CA ASP A 182 23.22 -7.94 -20.15
C ASP A 182 22.33 -6.71 -19.85
N LEU A 183 21.66 -6.77 -18.69
CA LEU A 183 20.85 -5.67 -18.15
C LEU A 183 21.50 -5.12 -16.89
N LYS A 184 21.51 -3.79 -16.76
CA LYS A 184 22.01 -3.06 -15.60
C LYS A 184 20.91 -2.17 -15.01
N ALA A 185 20.52 -2.45 -13.79
CA ALA A 185 19.57 -1.60 -13.08
C ALA A 185 20.21 -0.27 -12.68
N ILE A 186 19.58 0.83 -13.07
CA ILE A 186 19.97 2.20 -12.69
C ILE A 186 18.95 2.68 -11.65
N PRO A 187 19.31 2.73 -10.35
CA PRO A 187 18.38 3.08 -9.30
C PRO A 187 18.12 4.58 -9.22
N TYR A 188 16.84 4.94 -9.12
CA TYR A 188 16.34 6.29 -8.91
C TYR A 188 15.76 6.48 -7.51
N ARG A 189 15.44 7.72 -7.14
CA ARG A 189 14.73 8.04 -5.90
C ARG A 189 13.21 8.08 -6.15
N GLY A 190 12.62 6.92 -6.52
CA GLY A 190 11.22 6.77 -6.87
C GLY A 190 10.98 6.59 -8.39
N ALA A 191 9.73 6.27 -8.76
CA ALA A 191 9.36 6.03 -10.15
C ALA A 191 9.36 7.32 -11.00
N ALA A 192 8.94 8.46 -10.43
CA ALA A 192 8.77 9.71 -11.17
C ALA A 192 10.05 10.18 -11.89
N PRO A 193 11.23 10.28 -11.24
CA PRO A 193 12.46 10.68 -11.95
C PRO A 193 12.88 9.65 -13.00
N ALA A 194 12.70 8.34 -12.77
CA ALA A 194 12.98 7.32 -13.79
C ALA A 194 12.09 7.48 -15.02
N ILE A 195 10.80 7.78 -14.83
CA ILE A 195 9.84 8.02 -15.92
C ILE A 195 10.19 9.31 -16.67
N THR A 196 10.63 10.36 -15.98
CA THR A 196 11.08 11.61 -16.61
C THR A 196 12.25 11.37 -17.54
N ASP A 197 13.28 10.66 -17.07
CA ASP A 197 14.46 10.31 -17.88
C ASP A 197 14.11 9.37 -19.02
N LEU A 198 13.17 8.43 -18.81
CA LEU A 198 12.63 7.56 -19.85
C LEU A 198 11.95 8.38 -20.97
N MET A 199 11.05 9.30 -20.61
CA MET A 199 10.37 10.16 -21.59
C MET A 199 11.33 11.05 -22.37
N GLY A 200 12.39 11.51 -21.70
CA GLY A 200 13.47 12.29 -22.31
C GLY A 200 14.52 11.46 -23.06
N ALA A 201 14.30 10.13 -23.20
CA ALA A 201 15.25 9.18 -23.81
C ALA A 201 16.66 9.24 -23.20
N GLN A 202 16.80 9.66 -21.92
CA GLN A 202 18.07 9.65 -21.19
C GLN A 202 18.44 8.22 -20.74
N ILE A 203 17.46 7.33 -20.62
CA ILE A 203 17.63 5.90 -20.42
C ILE A 203 16.85 5.12 -21.48
N PRO A 204 17.37 3.99 -21.97
CA PRO A 204 16.73 3.20 -23.03
C PRO A 204 15.48 2.45 -22.56
N ALA A 205 15.40 2.12 -21.27
CA ALA A 205 14.29 1.38 -20.70
C ALA A 205 14.08 1.69 -19.22
N ALA A 206 12.90 1.41 -18.69
CA ALA A 206 12.62 1.45 -17.27
C ALA A 206 11.68 0.31 -16.85
N ILE A 207 11.88 -0.21 -15.63
CA ILE A 207 10.95 -1.12 -14.96
C ILE A 207 10.38 -0.39 -13.76
N VAL A 208 9.11 0.01 -13.85
CA VAL A 208 8.42 0.87 -12.88
C VAL A 208 6.99 0.42 -12.68
N PRO A 209 6.26 0.88 -11.63
CA PRO A 209 4.85 0.57 -11.46
C PRO A 209 4.02 0.97 -12.69
N CYS A 210 3.12 0.07 -13.13
CA CYS A 210 2.31 0.27 -14.34
C CYS A 210 1.32 1.43 -14.22
N ASP A 211 0.74 1.62 -13.03
CA ASP A 211 -0.18 2.74 -12.74
C ASP A 211 0.46 4.10 -13.03
N ALA A 212 1.74 4.25 -12.70
CA ALA A 212 2.50 5.47 -13.00
C ALA A 212 2.75 5.71 -14.51
N LEU A 213 2.56 4.69 -15.36
CA LEU A 213 2.77 4.80 -16.81
C LEU A 213 1.49 5.04 -17.61
N VAL A 214 0.31 4.79 -17.03
CA VAL A 214 -0.97 4.80 -17.76
C VAL A 214 -1.18 6.11 -18.54
N GLU A 215 -1.10 7.24 -17.87
CA GLU A 215 -1.32 8.55 -18.50
C GLU A 215 -0.19 8.94 -19.47
N HIS A 216 1.07 8.60 -19.14
CA HIS A 216 2.21 8.86 -20.05
C HIS A 216 2.13 8.03 -21.33
N ARG A 217 1.63 6.78 -21.23
CA ARG A 217 1.36 5.93 -22.40
C ARG A 217 0.23 6.48 -23.25
N LYS A 218 -0.90 6.86 -22.64
CA LYS A 218 -2.03 7.53 -23.34
C LYS A 218 -1.57 8.79 -24.07
N GLY A 219 -0.69 9.57 -23.45
CA GLY A 219 -0.09 10.77 -24.02
C GLY A 219 1.00 10.49 -25.06
N GLY A 220 1.26 9.22 -25.44
CA GLY A 220 2.25 8.86 -26.45
C GLY A 220 3.69 9.21 -26.09
N LYS A 221 4.03 9.27 -24.78
CA LYS A 221 5.38 9.62 -24.28
C LYS A 221 6.24 8.38 -24.04
N VAL A 222 5.63 7.25 -23.72
CA VAL A 222 6.29 5.96 -23.48
C VAL A 222 5.55 4.85 -24.19
N ARG A 223 6.27 3.75 -24.47
CA ARG A 223 5.71 2.48 -24.92
C ARG A 223 5.95 1.44 -23.86
N VAL A 224 4.87 0.79 -23.40
CA VAL A 224 4.94 -0.34 -22.46
C VAL A 224 5.06 -1.61 -23.27
N LEU A 225 6.07 -2.43 -22.99
CA LEU A 225 6.40 -3.63 -23.75
C LEU A 225 5.83 -4.89 -23.12
N ALA A 226 5.83 -4.98 -21.78
CA ALA A 226 5.30 -6.11 -21.06
C ALA A 226 4.93 -5.74 -19.61
N VAL A 227 3.97 -6.47 -19.05
CA VAL A 227 3.52 -6.40 -17.66
C VAL A 227 4.07 -7.59 -16.87
N ALA A 228 4.63 -7.34 -15.70
CA ALA A 228 5.12 -8.37 -14.78
C ALA A 228 3.95 -8.95 -13.96
N SER A 229 3.15 -9.81 -14.58
CA SER A 229 1.97 -10.43 -14.01
C SER A 229 1.62 -11.70 -14.79
N ASP A 230 0.81 -12.58 -14.19
CA ASP A 230 0.23 -13.74 -14.87
C ASP A 230 -1.02 -13.39 -15.70
N LYS A 231 -1.57 -12.20 -15.52
CA LYS A 231 -2.74 -11.68 -16.25
C LYS A 231 -2.49 -10.26 -16.73
N ARG A 232 -3.15 -9.90 -17.84
CA ARG A 232 -3.05 -8.56 -18.40
C ARG A 232 -3.61 -7.51 -17.45
N TYR A 233 -2.96 -6.36 -17.43
CA TYR A 233 -3.33 -5.24 -16.59
C TYR A 233 -4.49 -4.47 -17.22
N LYS A 234 -5.64 -4.43 -16.55
CA LYS A 234 -6.90 -3.90 -17.09
C LYS A 234 -6.80 -2.51 -17.72
N PRO A 235 -6.10 -1.49 -17.13
CA PRO A 235 -5.94 -0.20 -17.78
C PRO A 235 -5.08 -0.20 -19.06
N MET A 236 -4.38 -1.32 -19.35
CA MET A 236 -3.52 -1.52 -20.52
C MET A 236 -3.64 -2.97 -21.04
N GLU A 237 -4.87 -3.44 -21.28
CA GLU A 237 -5.17 -4.84 -21.67
C GLU A 237 -4.53 -5.27 -23.00
N ASP A 238 -4.18 -4.34 -23.85
CA ASP A 238 -3.45 -4.61 -25.11
C ASP A 238 -1.97 -4.91 -24.90
N VAL A 239 -1.40 -4.61 -23.71
CA VAL A 239 -0.01 -4.91 -23.38
C VAL A 239 0.10 -6.36 -22.88
N PRO A 240 0.98 -7.19 -23.50
CA PRO A 240 1.16 -8.57 -23.08
C PRO A 240 1.85 -8.67 -21.71
N THR A 241 1.70 -9.82 -21.07
CA THR A 241 2.42 -10.15 -19.85
C THR A 241 3.76 -10.82 -20.16
N PHE A 242 4.71 -10.78 -19.24
CA PHE A 242 5.92 -11.61 -19.35
C PHE A 242 5.59 -13.11 -19.38
N GLY A 243 4.46 -13.53 -18.77
CA GLY A 243 3.98 -14.91 -18.81
C GLY A 243 3.66 -15.40 -20.21
N GLU A 244 3.14 -14.53 -21.09
CA GLU A 244 2.87 -14.83 -22.50
C GLU A 244 4.16 -15.10 -23.31
N PHE A 245 5.31 -14.64 -22.82
CA PHE A 245 6.65 -14.91 -23.37
C PHE A 245 7.42 -16.00 -22.59
N GLY A 246 6.71 -16.82 -21.80
CA GLY A 246 7.30 -17.94 -21.07
C GLY A 246 8.00 -17.60 -19.75
N PHE A 247 7.99 -16.34 -19.34
CA PHE A 247 8.53 -15.92 -18.05
C PHE A 247 7.41 -15.78 -17.00
N LYS A 248 7.24 -16.80 -16.17
CA LYS A 248 6.22 -16.80 -15.10
C LYS A 248 6.67 -15.97 -13.92
N MET A 249 5.86 -15.02 -13.54
CA MET A 249 6.04 -14.26 -12.30
C MET A 249 5.67 -15.12 -11.08
N PRO A 250 6.38 -15.00 -9.97
CA PRO A 250 6.11 -15.82 -8.77
C PRO A 250 4.84 -15.41 -8.05
N ALA A 251 4.53 -14.14 -8.06
CA ALA A 251 3.31 -13.53 -7.52
C ALA A 251 3.24 -12.05 -7.90
N ASP A 252 2.03 -11.52 -7.90
CA ASP A 252 1.78 -10.09 -8.09
C ASP A 252 2.34 -9.27 -6.92
N SER A 253 2.75 -8.05 -7.20
CA SER A 253 3.01 -7.05 -6.19
C SER A 253 1.71 -6.66 -5.51
N PHE A 254 1.76 -6.37 -4.22
CA PHE A 254 0.56 -6.11 -3.44
C PHE A 254 0.75 -4.95 -2.46
N LEU A 255 -0.39 -4.41 -2.03
CA LEU A 255 -0.49 -3.50 -0.92
C LEU A 255 -1.45 -4.07 0.11
N GLY A 256 -1.02 -4.11 1.36
CA GLY A 256 -1.78 -4.67 2.46
C GLY A 256 -1.82 -3.75 3.67
N VAL A 257 -2.74 -4.06 4.58
CA VAL A 257 -2.87 -3.44 5.90
C VAL A 257 -2.31 -4.37 6.94
N TYR A 258 -1.51 -3.81 7.84
CA TYR A 258 -0.90 -4.51 8.97
C TYR A 258 -1.19 -3.73 10.25
N ALA A 259 -1.57 -4.43 11.31
CA ALA A 259 -1.70 -3.85 12.63
C ALA A 259 -0.40 -4.00 13.43
N ALA A 260 -0.14 -3.09 14.37
CA ALA A 260 0.93 -3.26 15.34
C ALA A 260 0.69 -4.55 16.15
N ALA A 261 1.75 -5.33 16.41
CA ALA A 261 1.63 -6.62 17.10
C ALA A 261 1.01 -6.54 18.50
N ASN A 262 1.09 -5.38 19.13
CA ASN A 262 0.54 -5.09 20.46
C ASN A 262 -0.86 -4.44 20.44
N MET A 263 -1.48 -4.28 19.27
CA MET A 263 -2.86 -3.81 19.15
C MET A 263 -3.82 -4.80 19.82
N LYS A 264 -4.88 -4.31 20.48
CA LYS A 264 -5.89 -5.15 21.12
C LYS A 264 -6.49 -6.15 20.14
N PRO A 265 -6.53 -7.44 20.44
CA PRO A 265 -7.00 -8.47 19.52
C PRO A 265 -8.44 -8.23 19.01
N GLU A 266 -9.32 -7.71 19.86
CA GLU A 266 -10.71 -7.39 19.50
C GLU A 266 -10.76 -6.29 18.44
N LEU A 267 -9.89 -5.27 18.55
CA LEU A 267 -9.82 -4.19 17.57
C LEU A 267 -9.22 -4.69 16.25
N VAL A 268 -8.20 -5.55 16.28
CA VAL A 268 -7.65 -6.19 15.07
C VAL A 268 -8.76 -6.96 14.35
N LYS A 269 -9.57 -7.74 15.08
CA LYS A 269 -10.71 -8.48 14.52
C LYS A 269 -11.74 -7.54 13.90
N GLN A 270 -12.08 -6.45 14.57
CA GLN A 270 -13.03 -5.44 14.06
C GLN A 270 -12.51 -4.78 12.78
N VAL A 271 -11.24 -4.39 12.75
CA VAL A 271 -10.60 -3.80 11.55
C VAL A 271 -10.59 -4.81 10.40
N THR A 272 -10.23 -6.07 10.67
CA THR A 272 -10.21 -7.14 9.65
C THR A 272 -11.59 -7.37 9.06
N GLU A 273 -12.63 -7.45 9.89
CA GLU A 273 -14.00 -7.68 9.44
C GLU A 273 -14.55 -6.45 8.69
N ALA A 274 -14.28 -5.24 9.18
CA ALA A 274 -14.65 -4.01 8.48
C ALA A 274 -13.99 -3.95 7.09
N THR A 275 -12.69 -4.29 7.01
CA THR A 275 -11.97 -4.35 5.75
C THR A 275 -12.57 -5.38 4.80
N ARG A 276 -12.92 -6.57 5.27
CA ARG A 276 -13.59 -7.58 4.46
C ARG A 276 -14.90 -7.06 3.85
N LYS A 277 -15.73 -6.41 4.68
CA LYS A 277 -17.02 -5.84 4.26
C LYS A 277 -16.87 -4.70 3.23
N MET A 278 -15.77 -3.94 3.26
CA MET A 278 -15.51 -2.90 2.24
C MET A 278 -15.49 -3.50 0.82
N PHE A 279 -14.98 -4.72 0.67
CA PHE A 279 -14.92 -5.40 -0.63
C PHE A 279 -16.25 -6.05 -1.06
N GLU A 280 -17.26 -6.07 -0.20
CA GLU A 280 -18.65 -6.40 -0.56
C GLU A 280 -19.40 -5.19 -1.16
N SER A 281 -18.83 -3.98 -1.05
CA SER A 281 -19.38 -2.75 -1.61
C SER A 281 -18.82 -2.46 -3.01
N PRO A 282 -19.60 -2.62 -4.11
CA PRO A 282 -19.12 -2.30 -5.45
C PRO A 282 -18.61 -0.86 -5.58
N LYS A 283 -19.26 0.10 -4.90
CA LYS A 283 -18.86 1.51 -4.88
C LYS A 283 -17.46 1.72 -4.28
N LEU A 284 -17.12 1.03 -3.19
CA LEU A 284 -15.79 1.13 -2.58
C LEU A 284 -14.72 0.44 -3.43
N VAL A 285 -15.05 -0.71 -4.01
CA VAL A 285 -14.16 -1.41 -4.93
C VAL A 285 -13.85 -0.54 -6.16
N GLU A 286 -14.86 0.12 -6.75
CA GLU A 286 -14.66 1.07 -7.85
C GLU A 286 -13.82 2.28 -7.43
N LYS A 287 -14.07 2.82 -6.21
CA LYS A 287 -13.27 3.92 -5.65
C LYS A 287 -11.80 3.51 -5.52
N PHE A 288 -11.49 2.30 -5.07
CA PHE A 288 -10.11 1.79 -5.02
C PHE A 288 -9.51 1.60 -6.42
N ALA A 289 -10.29 1.06 -7.38
CA ALA A 289 -9.84 0.88 -8.76
C ALA A 289 -9.51 2.22 -9.46
N SER A 290 -10.10 3.34 -9.02
CA SER A 290 -9.79 4.68 -9.58
C SER A 290 -8.34 5.10 -9.38
N THR A 291 -7.60 4.46 -8.46
CA THR A 291 -6.16 4.66 -8.28
C THR A 291 -5.31 3.95 -9.34
N GLN A 292 -5.91 3.33 -10.32
CA GLN A 292 -5.24 2.49 -11.35
C GLN A 292 -4.60 1.22 -10.79
N MET A 293 -4.84 0.87 -9.53
CA MET A 293 -4.47 -0.41 -8.94
C MET A 293 -5.66 -1.38 -9.02
N GLU A 294 -5.37 -2.68 -8.97
CA GLU A 294 -6.41 -3.71 -9.03
C GLU A 294 -6.91 -4.04 -7.61
N PRO A 295 -8.18 -3.73 -7.25
CA PRO A 295 -8.74 -4.17 -5.97
C PRO A 295 -8.68 -5.69 -5.85
N ALA A 296 -8.10 -6.17 -4.75
CA ALA A 296 -7.83 -7.60 -4.56
C ALA A 296 -7.80 -7.94 -3.08
N TYR A 297 -8.97 -8.25 -2.53
CA TYR A 297 -9.06 -8.67 -1.14
C TYR A 297 -8.44 -10.05 -0.93
N ALA A 298 -7.64 -10.17 0.14
CA ALA A 298 -7.29 -11.44 0.75
C ALA A 298 -7.22 -11.25 2.27
N GLY A 299 -7.75 -12.21 3.02
CA GLY A 299 -7.75 -12.17 4.48
C GLY A 299 -6.35 -12.33 5.09
N PRO A 300 -6.26 -12.30 6.43
CA PRO A 300 -4.97 -12.32 7.14
C PRO A 300 -4.09 -13.54 6.79
N ASP A 301 -4.68 -14.72 6.70
CA ASP A 301 -3.94 -15.97 6.46
C ASP A 301 -3.46 -16.07 5.01
N ASP A 302 -4.29 -15.65 4.05
CA ASP A 302 -3.90 -15.59 2.64
C ASP A 302 -2.81 -14.54 2.42
N LEU A 303 -2.92 -13.37 3.08
CA LEU A 303 -1.87 -12.35 3.03
C LEU A 303 -0.57 -12.87 3.62
N ARG A 304 -0.60 -13.59 4.75
CA ARG A 304 0.58 -14.23 5.35
C ARG A 304 1.23 -15.21 4.38
N SER A 305 0.44 -16.10 3.78
CA SER A 305 0.90 -17.08 2.80
C SER A 305 1.52 -16.41 1.57
N LEU A 306 0.92 -15.32 1.09
CA LEU A 306 1.45 -14.52 -0.01
C LEU A 306 2.81 -13.90 0.35
N VAL A 307 2.95 -13.33 1.55
CA VAL A 307 4.22 -12.76 2.03
C VAL A 307 5.29 -13.85 2.14
N GLU A 308 4.98 -15.02 2.67
CA GLU A 308 5.93 -16.13 2.78
C GLU A 308 6.41 -16.62 1.40
N LYS A 309 5.49 -16.81 0.47
CA LYS A 309 5.80 -17.20 -0.92
C LYS A 309 6.70 -16.16 -1.61
N ASN A 310 6.36 -14.89 -1.50
CA ASN A 310 7.17 -13.81 -2.08
C ASN A 310 8.55 -13.72 -1.41
N THR A 311 8.62 -13.85 -0.09
CA THR A 311 9.89 -13.81 0.66
C THR A 311 10.81 -14.96 0.23
N ALA A 312 10.28 -16.17 0.05
CA ALA A 312 11.04 -17.32 -0.41
C ALA A 312 11.61 -17.09 -1.81
N TYR A 313 10.76 -16.66 -2.75
CA TYR A 313 11.17 -16.42 -4.13
C TYR A 313 12.22 -15.29 -4.23
N TRP A 314 11.88 -14.10 -3.72
CA TRP A 314 12.77 -12.95 -3.83
C TRP A 314 14.06 -13.14 -3.01
N GLY A 315 13.99 -13.84 -1.88
CA GLY A 315 15.17 -14.22 -1.10
C GLY A 315 16.14 -15.08 -1.91
N GLU A 316 15.63 -16.00 -2.71
CA GLU A 316 16.47 -16.78 -3.64
C GLU A 316 17.08 -15.88 -4.73
N GLN A 317 16.31 -14.95 -5.32
CA GLN A 317 16.85 -14.03 -6.35
C GLN A 317 17.91 -13.08 -5.77
N VAL A 318 17.71 -12.56 -4.57
CA VAL A 318 18.68 -11.73 -3.86
C VAL A 318 20.00 -12.51 -3.66
N ARG A 319 19.94 -13.76 -3.18
CA ARG A 319 21.13 -14.59 -3.03
C ARG A 319 21.87 -14.85 -4.36
N ARG A 320 21.12 -15.22 -5.40
CA ARG A 320 21.68 -15.54 -6.73
C ARG A 320 22.29 -14.32 -7.43
N SER A 321 21.79 -13.12 -7.14
CA SER A 321 22.34 -11.88 -7.70
C SER A 321 23.64 -11.42 -7.04
N ASN A 322 24.09 -12.08 -5.96
CA ASN A 322 25.22 -11.66 -5.12
C ASN A 322 25.02 -10.22 -4.56
N PHE A 323 23.79 -9.78 -4.40
CA PHE A 323 23.48 -8.45 -3.87
C PHE A 323 24.00 -8.32 -2.43
N GLN A 324 24.72 -7.24 -2.16
CA GLN A 324 25.20 -6.93 -0.82
C GLN A 324 24.14 -6.09 -0.09
N ALA A 325 23.56 -6.66 0.98
CA ALA A 325 22.64 -5.95 1.84
C ALA A 325 23.27 -4.67 2.40
N GLN A 326 22.52 -3.59 2.40
CA GLN A 326 22.96 -2.26 2.85
C GLN A 326 22.71 -2.05 4.34
#